data_387a09a019c48cca408ce5e4592ebf02
#
_entry.id   387a09a019c48cca408ce5e4592ebf02
#
_cell.length_a   1.000
_cell.length_b   1.000
_cell.length_c   1.000
_cell.angle_alpha   90.00
_cell.angle_beta   90.00
_cell.angle_gamma   90.00
#
_symmetry.space_group_name_H-M   'P 1'
#
loop_
_entity.id
_entity.type
_entity.pdbx_description
1 polymer ?
#
loop_
_entity_poly.entity_id
_entity_poly.type
_entity_poly.pdbx_seq_one_letter_code
_entity_poly.pdbx_strand_id
1 'polypeptide(L)'
;MELHESDGDNWNILAESIDVSCGFSFCKFVTDYFSVTSIDAYETFIKLWLENPGQFERWLLSRYYLIYKDGQGYICRILSKTTSLTGHDFMEQMALDMTEMEGEMKERKYCLMEAAKRGVMMREGVQSTLAKRLEAVAQKYNPSSALKYVTGISVKEKELVVSWLGRGLIAIDQIQHLFPDLYHYLAQPLGVSVNVPSWVENYMKDYKMAKLSNTYTKEIEQRIKTLNKSEVAFDSWYQDFSSTRTLLNGRGDIEVYYWIDGLGVEWIPLVKEIIREKNSTGIYLNEIKIARALLPTKTQENSEDLKKLLNGKTLPKEGDLDSLAHSSTNVWPSTIIKEVELVREVIDEILAKYNGKKIAIISDHGITYLSQLCAGLGIAGVESNHHGRVAVKNSGVWTADSNYFRLDDGKTVCALGHDSLCNKVPKGQGIHGGCTPEEVLVPIFVISSSVSGTEWTAELLTLELTGANPKVSFRLSIV
;
A
#
# COMPACT_ATOMS: atom_id res chain seq x y z
N MET A 1 28.99 -35.83 4.62
CA MET A 1 28.11 -36.09 5.78
C MET A 1 27.49 -37.46 5.59
N GLU A 2 27.60 -38.34 6.59
CA GLU A 2 27.02 -39.65 6.52
C GLU A 2 25.61 -39.65 7.11
N LEU A 3 24.73 -40.52 6.58
CA LEU A 3 23.41 -40.77 7.16
C LEU A 3 23.59 -41.71 8.37
N HIS A 4 22.94 -41.42 9.47
CA HIS A 4 23.04 -42.13 10.70
C HIS A 4 21.67 -42.59 11.22
N GLU A 5 21.62 -43.69 11.94
CA GLU A 5 20.42 -44.19 12.64
C GLU A 5 19.88 -43.13 13.63
N SER A 6 20.72 -42.22 14.10
CA SER A 6 20.29 -41.10 14.94
C SER A 6 19.30 -40.12 14.24
N ASP A 7 19.09 -40.26 12.93
CA ASP A 7 18.07 -39.50 12.20
C ASP A 7 16.64 -39.97 12.48
N GLY A 8 16.52 -40.99 13.36
CA GLY A 8 15.23 -41.43 13.90
C GLY A 8 14.32 -42.10 12.86
N ASP A 9 13.01 -41.83 12.97
CA ASP A 9 12.00 -42.43 12.09
C ASP A 9 12.22 -42.11 10.62
N ASN A 10 12.80 -40.98 10.29
CA ASN A 10 13.10 -40.60 8.90
C ASN A 10 14.14 -41.56 8.26
N TRP A 11 15.11 -42.00 9.04
CA TRP A 11 16.05 -43.04 8.59
C TRP A 11 15.36 -44.36 8.31
N ASN A 12 14.43 -44.80 9.18
CA ASN A 12 13.70 -46.02 8.99
C ASN A 12 12.84 -45.98 7.74
N ILE A 13 12.11 -44.88 7.51
CA ILE A 13 11.31 -44.66 6.30
C ILE A 13 12.18 -44.75 5.05
N LEU A 14 13.36 -44.13 5.08
CA LEU A 14 14.30 -44.19 3.96
C LEU A 14 14.78 -45.61 3.74
N ALA A 15 15.21 -46.32 4.82
CA ALA A 15 15.72 -47.70 4.74
C ALA A 15 14.71 -48.69 4.16
N GLU A 16 13.44 -48.54 4.52
CA GLU A 16 12.35 -49.37 3.96
C GLU A 16 12.06 -49.06 2.48
N SER A 17 12.41 -47.85 2.01
CA SER A 17 12.19 -47.41 0.65
C SER A 17 13.31 -47.76 -0.32
N ILE A 18 14.40 -48.34 0.15
CA ILE A 18 15.61 -48.66 -0.62
C ILE A 18 15.69 -50.15 -1.00
N ASP A 19 15.83 -50.42 -2.28
CA ASP A 19 16.29 -51.75 -2.75
C ASP A 19 17.83 -51.81 -2.73
N VAL A 20 18.40 -52.43 -1.72
CA VAL A 20 19.84 -52.57 -1.48
C VAL A 20 20.55 -53.41 -2.56
N SER A 21 19.82 -54.14 -3.41
CA SER A 21 20.39 -55.03 -4.44
C SER A 21 20.98 -54.28 -5.65
N CYS A 22 20.59 -53.02 -5.86
CA CYS A 22 20.91 -52.26 -7.09
C CYS A 22 21.97 -51.17 -6.91
N GLY A 23 22.62 -51.07 -5.77
CA GLY A 23 23.49 -49.91 -5.46
C GLY A 23 22.69 -48.64 -5.18
N PHE A 24 22.90 -48.04 -4.01
CA PHE A 24 22.15 -46.89 -3.55
C PHE A 24 22.92 -45.60 -3.74
N SER A 25 22.27 -44.61 -4.37
CA SER A 25 22.73 -43.23 -4.41
C SER A 25 21.66 -42.33 -3.77
N PHE A 26 21.97 -41.78 -2.63
CA PHE A 26 21.04 -40.88 -1.90
C PHE A 26 20.60 -39.69 -2.73
N CYS A 27 21.54 -39.02 -3.42
CA CYS A 27 21.20 -37.87 -4.27
C CYS A 27 20.24 -38.26 -5.40
N LYS A 28 20.46 -39.42 -6.04
CA LYS A 28 19.55 -39.90 -7.09
C LYS A 28 18.19 -40.24 -6.51
N PHE A 29 18.13 -40.92 -5.38
CA PHE A 29 16.87 -41.24 -4.70
C PHE A 29 16.06 -39.96 -4.42
N VAL A 30 16.68 -38.90 -3.87
CA VAL A 30 15.99 -37.66 -3.52
C VAL A 30 15.52 -36.93 -4.77
N THR A 31 16.33 -36.85 -5.83
CA THR A 31 15.91 -36.21 -7.10
C THR A 31 14.76 -36.95 -7.77
N ASP A 32 14.80 -38.27 -7.76
CA ASP A 32 13.72 -39.13 -8.29
C ASP A 32 12.44 -38.96 -7.46
N TYR A 33 12.57 -38.96 -6.12
CA TYR A 33 11.44 -38.77 -5.18
C TYR A 33 10.70 -37.45 -5.45
N PHE A 34 11.41 -36.33 -5.64
CA PHE A 34 10.82 -35.06 -5.93
C PHE A 34 10.59 -34.81 -7.43
N SER A 35 10.89 -35.77 -8.28
CA SER A 35 10.76 -35.66 -9.75
C SER A 35 11.47 -34.41 -10.33
N VAL A 36 12.68 -34.15 -9.85
CA VAL A 36 13.53 -33.03 -10.31
C VAL A 36 14.89 -33.52 -10.79
N THR A 37 15.57 -32.75 -11.61
CA THR A 37 16.91 -33.10 -12.12
C THR A 37 18.01 -32.77 -11.13
N SER A 38 17.83 -31.72 -10.32
CA SER A 38 18.78 -31.24 -9.32
C SER A 38 18.09 -30.36 -8.29
N ILE A 39 18.66 -30.29 -7.08
CA ILE A 39 18.21 -29.39 -5.98
C ILE A 39 19.39 -28.47 -5.53
N ASP A 40 20.35 -28.23 -6.38
CA ASP A 40 21.55 -27.45 -6.07
C ASP A 40 21.30 -25.93 -6.02
N ALA A 41 20.26 -25.43 -6.71
CA ALA A 41 19.84 -24.06 -6.65
C ALA A 41 18.90 -23.80 -5.45
N TYR A 42 19.12 -22.70 -4.75
CA TYR A 42 18.29 -22.31 -3.61
C TYR A 42 16.82 -22.06 -3.99
N GLU A 43 16.57 -21.65 -5.22
CA GLU A 43 15.22 -21.48 -5.78
C GLU A 43 14.46 -22.82 -5.83
N THR A 44 15.12 -23.88 -6.28
CA THR A 44 14.54 -25.22 -6.33
C THR A 44 14.33 -25.76 -4.93
N PHE A 45 15.35 -25.62 -4.07
CA PHE A 45 15.26 -26.07 -2.67
C PHE A 45 14.08 -25.44 -1.94
N ILE A 46 13.95 -24.10 -1.95
CA ILE A 46 12.88 -23.43 -1.21
C ILE A 46 11.49 -23.74 -1.76
N LYS A 47 11.35 -23.88 -3.07
CA LYS A 47 10.10 -24.30 -3.69
C LYS A 47 9.66 -25.67 -3.16
N LEU A 48 10.53 -26.68 -3.23
CA LEU A 48 10.25 -28.03 -2.73
C LEU A 48 9.99 -28.03 -1.23
N TRP A 49 10.76 -27.26 -0.45
CA TRP A 49 10.57 -27.11 1.00
C TRP A 49 9.17 -26.60 1.38
N LEU A 50 8.66 -25.63 0.63
CA LEU A 50 7.35 -25.03 0.87
C LEU A 50 6.20 -25.91 0.33
N GLU A 51 6.42 -26.63 -0.75
CA GLU A 51 5.43 -27.53 -1.35
C GLU A 51 5.27 -28.84 -0.55
N ASN A 52 6.30 -29.25 0.18
CA ASN A 52 6.35 -30.52 0.90
C ASN A 52 6.52 -30.25 2.42
N PRO A 53 5.45 -29.99 3.17
CA PRO A 53 5.52 -29.65 4.59
C PRO A 53 5.80 -30.86 5.51
N GLY A 54 5.79 -32.08 4.99
CA GLY A 54 6.00 -33.30 5.76
C GLY A 54 7.40 -33.38 6.39
N GLN A 55 7.51 -34.05 7.52
CA GLN A 55 8.77 -34.16 8.24
C GLN A 55 9.81 -34.98 7.45
N PHE A 56 9.39 -36.04 6.79
CA PHE A 56 10.28 -36.90 6.00
C PHE A 56 10.81 -36.16 4.77
N GLU A 57 9.95 -35.47 4.03
CA GLU A 57 10.30 -34.72 2.83
C GLU A 57 11.29 -33.62 3.15
N ARG A 58 11.04 -32.84 4.21
CA ARG A 58 11.95 -31.78 4.66
C ARG A 58 13.27 -32.33 5.19
N TRP A 59 13.25 -33.49 5.81
CA TRP A 59 14.45 -34.20 6.20
C TRP A 59 15.27 -34.66 4.98
N LEU A 60 14.63 -35.22 3.96
CA LEU A 60 15.28 -35.58 2.69
C LEU A 60 15.95 -34.36 2.04
N LEU A 61 15.22 -33.26 1.90
CA LEU A 61 15.73 -32.01 1.32
C LEU A 61 16.91 -31.48 2.12
N SER A 62 16.79 -31.47 3.45
CA SER A 62 17.83 -31.00 4.35
C SER A 62 19.11 -31.83 4.20
N ARG A 63 18.98 -33.17 4.21
CA ARG A 63 20.13 -34.07 4.08
C ARG A 63 20.77 -34.00 2.69
N TYR A 64 19.94 -33.96 1.63
CA TYR A 64 20.44 -33.77 0.27
C TYR A 64 21.28 -32.49 0.16
N TYR A 65 20.75 -31.38 0.64
CA TYR A 65 21.40 -30.09 0.50
C TYR A 65 22.70 -30.02 1.31
N LEU A 66 22.71 -30.55 2.52
CA LEU A 66 23.90 -30.63 3.37
C LEU A 66 24.99 -31.54 2.76
N ILE A 67 24.63 -32.67 2.15
CA ILE A 67 25.57 -33.58 1.50
C ILE A 67 26.09 -32.96 0.20
N TYR A 68 25.20 -32.47 -0.67
CA TYR A 68 25.58 -31.91 -1.98
C TYR A 68 26.50 -30.71 -1.87
N LYS A 69 26.24 -29.81 -0.90
CA LYS A 69 27.05 -28.62 -0.65
C LYS A 69 28.21 -28.85 0.31
N ASP A 70 28.45 -30.06 0.74
CA ASP A 70 29.45 -30.43 1.76
C ASP A 70 29.42 -29.53 3.01
N GLY A 71 28.19 -29.23 3.47
CA GLY A 71 27.94 -28.35 4.60
C GLY A 71 28.25 -26.85 4.34
N GLN A 72 28.55 -26.47 3.08
CA GLN A 72 28.89 -25.11 2.70
C GLN A 72 27.66 -24.30 2.22
N GLY A 73 27.72 -22.99 2.35
CA GLY A 73 26.72 -22.06 1.87
C GLY A 73 25.68 -21.63 2.90
N TYR A 74 24.87 -20.65 2.51
CA TYR A 74 23.94 -19.97 3.40
C TYR A 74 22.85 -20.91 3.94
N ILE A 75 22.16 -21.63 3.06
CA ILE A 75 21.09 -22.56 3.47
C ILE A 75 21.62 -23.66 4.40
N CYS A 76 22.82 -24.22 4.14
CA CYS A 76 23.45 -25.20 5.02
C CYS A 76 23.66 -24.63 6.42
N ARG A 77 24.14 -23.38 6.51
CA ARG A 77 24.32 -22.68 7.79
C ARG A 77 23.01 -22.47 8.53
N ILE A 78 21.92 -22.15 7.83
CA ILE A 78 20.59 -22.00 8.45
C ILE A 78 20.05 -23.36 8.91
N LEU A 79 20.12 -24.40 8.06
CA LEU A 79 19.70 -25.75 8.40
C LEU A 79 20.43 -26.29 9.65
N SER A 80 21.71 -26.00 9.80
CA SER A 80 22.48 -26.41 10.99
C SER A 80 22.02 -25.74 12.29
N LYS A 81 21.35 -24.59 12.21
CA LYS A 81 20.76 -23.86 13.34
C LYS A 81 19.30 -24.21 13.61
N THR A 82 18.67 -24.90 12.67
CA THR A 82 17.25 -25.24 12.73
C THR A 82 17.05 -26.43 13.66
N THR A 83 16.23 -26.25 14.69
CA THR A 83 15.95 -27.30 15.69
C THR A 83 14.78 -28.20 15.27
N SER A 84 13.88 -27.69 14.45
CA SER A 84 12.74 -28.42 13.89
C SER A 84 12.62 -28.17 12.40
N LEU A 85 12.56 -29.24 11.62
CA LEU A 85 12.35 -29.17 10.17
C LEU A 85 10.90 -28.89 9.79
N THR A 86 9.96 -29.11 10.72
CA THR A 86 8.54 -28.79 10.55
C THR A 86 8.21 -27.38 11.04
N GLY A 87 7.04 -26.87 10.66
CA GLY A 87 6.59 -25.55 11.09
C GLY A 87 7.41 -24.40 10.50
N HIS A 88 7.64 -23.38 11.30
CA HIS A 88 8.23 -22.09 10.86
C HIS A 88 9.73 -21.95 11.18
N ASP A 89 10.32 -22.88 11.94
CA ASP A 89 11.64 -22.69 12.56
C ASP A 89 12.74 -22.37 11.54
N PHE A 90 12.84 -23.11 10.44
CA PHE A 90 13.81 -22.87 9.36
C PHE A 90 13.69 -21.44 8.79
N MET A 91 12.47 -21.00 8.48
CA MET A 91 12.22 -19.68 7.91
C MET A 91 12.48 -18.57 8.92
N GLU A 92 12.18 -18.79 10.18
CA GLU A 92 12.44 -17.85 11.26
C GLU A 92 13.95 -17.73 11.56
N GLN A 93 14.70 -18.83 11.55
CA GLN A 93 16.15 -18.79 11.64
C GLN A 93 16.77 -17.99 10.48
N MET A 94 16.26 -18.20 9.26
CA MET A 94 16.67 -17.44 8.08
C MET A 94 16.35 -15.95 8.23
N ALA A 95 15.15 -15.61 8.70
CA ALA A 95 14.76 -14.22 8.93
C ALA A 95 15.67 -13.50 9.96
N LEU A 96 16.09 -14.21 11.00
CA LEU A 96 16.95 -13.67 12.06
C LEU A 96 18.42 -13.63 11.70
N ASP A 97 18.87 -14.31 10.65
CA ASP A 97 20.27 -14.33 10.24
C ASP A 97 20.58 -13.14 9.32
N MET A 98 21.28 -12.15 9.86
CA MET A 98 21.69 -10.93 9.15
C MET A 98 23.10 -11.11 8.58
N THR A 99 23.19 -11.81 7.45
CA THR A 99 24.45 -11.98 6.73
C THR A 99 24.90 -10.68 6.07
N GLU A 100 26.22 -10.46 5.97
CA GLU A 100 26.82 -9.33 5.26
C GLU A 100 27.23 -9.69 3.81
N MET A 101 27.19 -10.96 3.47
CA MET A 101 27.57 -11.45 2.14
C MET A 101 26.42 -11.20 1.13
N GLU A 102 26.72 -10.47 0.06
CA GLU A 102 25.68 -10.06 -0.92
C GLU A 102 24.91 -11.24 -1.54
N GLY A 103 25.62 -12.34 -1.87
CA GLY A 103 24.98 -13.55 -2.40
C GLY A 103 23.99 -14.15 -1.40
N GLU A 104 24.39 -14.29 -0.14
CA GLU A 104 23.53 -14.81 0.93
C GLU A 104 22.35 -13.90 1.24
N MET A 105 22.52 -12.58 1.17
CA MET A 105 21.40 -11.65 1.29
C MET A 105 20.36 -11.84 0.20
N LYS A 106 20.78 -12.11 -1.03
CA LYS A 106 19.88 -12.42 -2.15
C LYS A 106 19.12 -13.73 -1.93
N GLU A 107 19.82 -14.79 -1.51
CA GLU A 107 19.21 -16.08 -1.17
C GLU A 107 18.18 -15.91 -0.04
N ARG A 108 18.58 -15.25 1.06
CA ARG A 108 17.71 -14.98 2.21
C ARG A 108 16.44 -14.24 1.77
N LYS A 109 16.59 -13.13 1.05
CA LYS A 109 15.44 -12.33 0.61
C LYS A 109 14.50 -13.15 -0.28
N TYR A 110 15.04 -13.86 -1.26
CA TYR A 110 14.26 -14.67 -2.18
C TYR A 110 13.46 -15.75 -1.42
N CYS A 111 14.12 -16.52 -0.56
CA CYS A 111 13.47 -17.60 0.18
C CYS A 111 12.36 -17.10 1.10
N LEU A 112 12.56 -15.98 1.80
CA LEU A 112 11.56 -15.39 2.67
C LEU A 112 10.37 -14.83 1.89
N MET A 113 10.62 -14.21 0.73
CA MET A 113 9.54 -13.72 -0.14
C MET A 113 8.69 -14.87 -0.72
N GLU A 114 9.34 -15.97 -1.14
CA GLU A 114 8.60 -17.15 -1.62
C GLU A 114 7.75 -17.78 -0.51
N ALA A 115 8.27 -17.81 0.72
CA ALA A 115 7.49 -18.25 1.88
C ALA A 115 6.27 -17.36 2.13
N ALA A 116 6.44 -16.04 2.08
CA ALA A 116 5.34 -15.08 2.26
C ALA A 116 4.26 -15.23 1.18
N LYS A 117 4.64 -15.38 -0.09
CA LYS A 117 3.68 -15.64 -1.19
C LYS A 117 2.82 -16.89 -0.98
N ARG A 118 3.30 -17.85 -0.22
CA ARG A 118 2.59 -19.09 0.13
C ARG A 118 1.90 -19.04 1.50
N GLY A 119 1.75 -17.84 2.07
CA GLY A 119 1.05 -17.62 3.33
C GLY A 119 1.82 -18.07 4.58
N VAL A 120 3.12 -18.33 4.48
CA VAL A 120 3.95 -18.62 5.66
C VAL A 120 4.20 -17.31 6.42
N MET A 121 3.63 -17.21 7.60
CA MET A 121 3.76 -16.04 8.47
C MET A 121 4.78 -16.30 9.58
N MET A 122 5.62 -15.31 9.88
CA MET A 122 6.49 -15.36 11.04
C MET A 122 5.71 -15.10 12.33
N ARG A 123 6.04 -15.82 13.40
CA ARG A 123 5.48 -15.55 14.72
C ARG A 123 5.81 -14.14 15.20
N GLU A 124 4.91 -13.50 15.92
CA GLU A 124 5.04 -12.09 16.37
C GLU A 124 6.33 -11.84 17.15
N GLY A 125 6.74 -12.79 18.01
CA GLY A 125 8.01 -12.70 18.75
C GLY A 125 9.24 -12.64 17.86
N VAL A 126 9.23 -13.36 16.73
CA VAL A 126 10.31 -13.35 15.73
C VAL A 126 10.31 -12.03 14.97
N GLN A 127 9.14 -11.56 14.51
CA GLN A 127 9.02 -10.25 13.86
C GLN A 127 9.55 -9.12 14.76
N SER A 128 9.19 -9.14 16.04
CA SER A 128 9.67 -8.16 17.02
C SER A 128 11.18 -8.26 17.24
N THR A 129 11.75 -9.46 17.24
CA THR A 129 13.19 -9.68 17.38
C THR A 129 13.94 -9.19 16.14
N LEU A 130 13.40 -9.45 14.93
CA LEU A 130 13.96 -8.97 13.69
C LEU A 130 13.98 -7.43 13.64
N ALA A 131 12.87 -6.78 13.98
CA ALA A 131 12.78 -5.32 14.03
C ALA A 131 13.82 -4.73 15.01
N LYS A 132 14.00 -5.31 16.20
CA LYS A 132 15.03 -4.89 17.16
C LYS A 132 16.46 -5.05 16.59
N ARG A 133 16.74 -6.13 15.86
CA ARG A 133 18.05 -6.32 15.21
C ARG A 133 18.28 -5.29 14.12
N LEU A 134 17.28 -4.98 13.29
CA LEU A 134 17.33 -3.93 12.28
C LEU A 134 17.59 -2.57 12.91
N GLU A 135 16.90 -2.27 14.01
CA GLU A 135 17.10 -1.01 14.74
C GLU A 135 18.51 -0.93 15.34
N ALA A 136 19.05 -2.02 15.89
CA ALA A 136 20.43 -2.07 16.38
C ALA A 136 21.45 -1.82 15.25
N VAL A 137 21.23 -2.35 14.06
CA VAL A 137 22.05 -2.05 12.87
C VAL A 137 21.93 -0.58 12.48
N ALA A 138 20.72 -0.04 12.49
CA ALA A 138 20.47 1.36 12.19
C ALA A 138 21.13 2.31 13.21
N GLN A 139 21.16 1.95 14.48
CA GLN A 139 21.84 2.72 15.53
C GLN A 139 23.38 2.65 15.40
N LYS A 140 23.90 1.47 15.04
CA LYS A 140 25.35 1.26 14.88
C LYS A 140 25.92 1.98 13.65
N TYR A 141 25.18 2.01 12.57
CA TYR A 141 25.60 2.60 11.30
C TYR A 141 24.68 3.78 10.90
N ASN A 142 23.57 3.50 10.31
CA ASN A 142 22.44 4.41 10.00
C ASN A 142 21.26 3.59 9.45
N PRO A 143 20.04 4.15 9.41
CA PRO A 143 18.86 3.47 8.87
C PRO A 143 19.00 3.04 7.41
N SER A 144 19.62 3.86 6.54
CA SER A 144 19.84 3.48 5.13
C SER A 144 20.69 2.21 4.99
N SER A 145 21.72 2.03 5.87
CA SER A 145 22.52 0.81 5.89
C SER A 145 21.76 -0.41 6.37
N ALA A 146 20.72 -0.22 7.20
CA ALA A 146 19.89 -1.31 7.70
C ALA A 146 18.89 -1.81 6.63
N LEU A 147 18.52 -0.97 5.64
CA LEU A 147 17.55 -1.34 4.58
C LEU A 147 17.96 -2.59 3.79
N LYS A 148 19.26 -2.85 3.63
CA LYS A 148 19.75 -4.05 2.93
C LYS A 148 19.31 -5.36 3.58
N TYR A 149 19.03 -5.36 4.88
CA TYR A 149 18.57 -6.53 5.62
C TYR A 149 17.06 -6.66 5.71
N VAL A 150 16.30 -5.61 5.34
CA VAL A 150 14.84 -5.62 5.35
C VAL A 150 14.33 -6.56 4.25
N THR A 151 13.41 -7.44 4.63
CA THR A 151 12.79 -8.40 3.70
C THR A 151 11.47 -7.91 3.13
N GLY A 152 10.77 -7.03 3.85
CA GLY A 152 9.47 -6.51 3.47
C GLY A 152 8.28 -7.41 3.78
N ILE A 153 8.51 -8.58 4.39
CA ILE A 153 7.45 -9.57 4.67
C ILE A 153 6.83 -9.47 6.06
N SER A 154 7.54 -8.83 6.99
CA SER A 154 7.10 -8.66 8.37
C SER A 154 6.41 -7.31 8.57
N VAL A 155 5.26 -7.31 9.25
CA VAL A 155 4.57 -6.05 9.62
C VAL A 155 5.49 -5.17 10.48
N LYS A 156 6.27 -5.75 11.38
CA LYS A 156 7.20 -5.00 12.23
C LYS A 156 8.36 -4.35 11.47
N GLU A 157 8.83 -4.97 10.38
CA GLU A 157 9.79 -4.33 9.48
C GLU A 157 9.16 -3.14 8.75
N LYS A 158 7.93 -3.29 8.25
CA LYS A 158 7.19 -2.22 7.59
C LYS A 158 6.97 -1.04 8.54
N GLU A 159 6.52 -1.29 9.77
CA GLU A 159 6.35 -0.27 10.82
C GLU A 159 7.63 0.51 11.09
N LEU A 160 8.76 -0.19 11.19
CA LEU A 160 10.06 0.41 11.42
C LEU A 160 10.51 1.32 10.26
N VAL A 161 10.34 0.84 9.03
CA VAL A 161 10.68 1.60 7.81
C VAL A 161 9.79 2.84 7.69
N VAL A 162 8.48 2.73 7.93
CA VAL A 162 7.56 3.89 7.97
C VAL A 162 8.01 4.91 9.03
N SER A 163 8.43 4.44 10.21
CA SER A 163 8.96 5.32 11.26
C SER A 163 10.25 6.04 10.81
N TRP A 164 11.15 5.37 10.11
CA TRP A 164 12.37 6.00 9.57
C TRP A 164 12.06 7.04 8.50
N LEU A 165 11.12 6.74 7.59
CA LEU A 165 10.64 7.69 6.58
C LEU A 165 10.01 8.92 7.23
N GLY A 166 9.10 8.73 8.17
CA GLY A 166 8.40 9.83 8.86
C GLY A 166 9.35 10.74 9.66
N ARG A 167 10.49 10.20 10.10
CA ARG A 167 11.56 10.95 10.78
C ARG A 167 12.61 11.54 9.82
N GLY A 168 12.46 11.33 8.51
CA GLY A 168 13.42 11.80 7.50
C GLY A 168 14.79 11.11 7.58
N LEU A 169 14.86 9.92 8.16
CA LEU A 169 16.13 9.17 8.33
C LEU A 169 16.52 8.36 7.08
N ILE A 170 15.56 8.11 6.20
CA ILE A 170 15.73 7.50 4.89
C ILE A 170 14.91 8.26 3.85
N ALA A 171 15.32 8.19 2.60
CA ALA A 171 14.60 8.81 1.49
C ALA A 171 13.55 7.85 0.91
N ILE A 172 12.50 8.41 0.28
CA ILE A 172 11.37 7.63 -0.25
C ILE A 172 11.83 6.69 -1.38
N ASP A 173 12.77 7.10 -2.23
CA ASP A 173 13.31 6.31 -3.33
C ASP A 173 14.04 5.04 -2.86
N GLN A 174 14.57 5.03 -1.65
CA GLN A 174 15.25 3.88 -1.08
C GLN A 174 14.32 2.69 -0.79
N ILE A 175 13.01 2.91 -0.71
CA ILE A 175 12.04 1.86 -0.43
C ILE A 175 11.34 1.31 -1.68
N GLN A 176 11.63 1.85 -2.88
CA GLN A 176 10.94 1.49 -4.13
C GLN A 176 10.84 -0.01 -4.38
N HIS A 177 11.94 -0.75 -4.15
CA HIS A 177 11.99 -2.20 -4.37
C HIS A 177 11.61 -3.03 -3.14
N LEU A 178 11.51 -2.40 -1.96
CA LEU A 178 11.14 -3.08 -0.71
C LEU A 178 9.64 -3.01 -0.47
N PHE A 179 9.06 -1.85 -0.69
CA PHE A 179 7.65 -1.55 -0.44
C PHE A 179 7.09 -0.73 -1.60
N PRO A 180 6.91 -1.32 -2.79
CA PRO A 180 6.51 -0.58 -3.99
C PRO A 180 5.20 0.18 -3.83
N ASP A 181 4.21 -0.40 -3.18
CA ASP A 181 2.92 0.27 -2.97
C ASP A 181 3.04 1.51 -2.08
N LEU A 182 3.79 1.42 -1.00
CA LEU A 182 4.08 2.57 -0.14
C LEU A 182 4.90 3.64 -0.88
N TYR A 183 5.87 3.21 -1.70
CA TYR A 183 6.63 4.11 -2.56
C TYR A 183 5.72 4.84 -3.54
N HIS A 184 4.83 4.14 -4.24
CA HIS A 184 3.89 4.73 -5.18
C HIS A 184 2.94 5.70 -4.48
N TYR A 185 2.40 5.33 -3.32
CA TYR A 185 1.58 6.22 -2.53
C TYR A 185 2.31 7.54 -2.18
N LEU A 186 3.58 7.47 -1.80
CA LEU A 186 4.33 8.63 -1.28
C LEU A 186 5.03 9.45 -2.36
N ALA A 187 5.73 8.82 -3.30
CA ALA A 187 6.68 9.49 -4.19
C ALA A 187 6.07 10.02 -5.48
N GLN A 188 5.04 9.35 -6.01
CA GLN A 188 4.51 9.69 -7.32
C GLN A 188 3.68 10.98 -7.27
N PRO A 189 3.83 11.88 -8.26
CA PRO A 189 2.90 12.99 -8.43
C PRO A 189 1.50 12.46 -8.78
N LEU A 190 0.47 13.25 -8.53
CA LEU A 190 -0.92 12.87 -8.87
C LEU A 190 -1.06 12.53 -10.35
N GLY A 191 -0.32 13.23 -11.22
CA GLY A 191 -0.26 12.93 -12.64
C GLY A 191 -1.62 12.97 -13.33
N VAL A 192 -2.48 13.83 -12.88
CA VAL A 192 -3.82 14.08 -13.42
C VAL A 192 -3.74 15.06 -14.57
N SER A 193 -4.65 14.94 -15.52
CA SER A 193 -4.67 15.74 -16.73
C SER A 193 -4.60 17.26 -16.48
N VAL A 194 -4.17 17.97 -17.48
CA VAL A 194 -3.69 19.33 -17.69
C VAL A 194 -4.36 20.48 -16.91
N ASN A 195 -5.42 20.27 -16.13
CA ASN A 195 -6.21 21.36 -15.52
C ASN A 195 -6.30 21.32 -13.98
N VAL A 196 -5.44 20.56 -13.31
CA VAL A 196 -5.42 20.58 -11.84
C VAL A 196 -4.50 21.68 -11.35
N PRO A 197 -4.97 22.58 -10.48
CA PRO A 197 -4.12 23.63 -9.91
C PRO A 197 -2.90 23.00 -9.21
N SER A 198 -1.71 23.54 -9.46
CA SER A 198 -0.44 23.01 -8.91
C SER A 198 -0.40 22.97 -7.37
N TRP A 199 -1.22 23.78 -6.70
CA TRP A 199 -1.32 23.77 -5.25
C TRP A 199 -1.85 22.43 -4.71
N VAL A 200 -2.68 21.70 -5.47
CA VAL A 200 -3.24 20.40 -5.04
C VAL A 200 -2.13 19.37 -4.83
N GLU A 201 -1.21 19.24 -5.80
CA GLU A 201 -0.08 18.31 -5.66
C GLU A 201 0.82 18.68 -4.48
N ASN A 202 1.12 19.96 -4.33
CA ASN A 202 1.93 20.45 -3.23
C ASN A 202 1.26 20.22 -1.87
N TYR A 203 -0.05 20.44 -1.78
CA TYR A 203 -0.83 20.18 -0.57
C TYR A 203 -0.81 18.68 -0.22
N MET A 204 -1.14 17.81 -1.18
CA MET A 204 -1.20 16.37 -0.95
C MET A 204 0.16 15.77 -0.60
N LYS A 205 1.25 16.29 -1.15
CA LYS A 205 2.61 15.95 -0.74
C LYS A 205 2.83 16.24 0.75
N ASP A 206 2.53 17.45 1.18
CA ASP A 206 2.75 17.87 2.57
C ASP A 206 1.78 17.15 3.52
N TYR A 207 0.53 16.89 3.10
CA TYR A 207 -0.44 16.08 3.84
C TYR A 207 0.07 14.66 4.06
N LYS A 208 0.51 13.97 2.99
CA LYS A 208 1.05 12.60 3.10
C LYS A 208 2.27 12.53 4.02
N MET A 209 3.15 13.52 3.96
CA MET A 209 4.32 13.58 4.85
C MET A 209 3.94 13.86 6.30
N ALA A 210 2.96 14.72 6.55
CA ALA A 210 2.43 14.96 7.90
C ALA A 210 1.75 13.71 8.48
N LYS A 211 0.95 13.01 7.67
CA LYS A 211 0.32 11.71 8.00
C LYS A 211 1.39 10.66 8.28
N LEU A 212 2.42 10.54 7.42
CA LEU A 212 3.51 9.58 7.56
C LEU A 212 4.34 9.81 8.83
N SER A 213 4.62 11.06 9.17
CA SER A 213 5.37 11.42 10.38
C SER A 213 4.51 11.45 11.65
N ASN A 214 3.19 11.33 11.50
CA ASN A 214 2.20 11.54 12.57
C ASN A 214 2.44 12.87 13.31
N THR A 215 2.73 13.92 12.54
CA THR A 215 3.10 15.23 13.08
C THR A 215 2.37 16.33 12.28
N TYR A 216 1.75 17.26 12.98
CA TYR A 216 1.17 18.46 12.34
C TYR A 216 2.30 19.42 11.99
N THR A 217 2.79 19.34 10.75
CA THR A 217 3.97 20.10 10.30
C THR A 217 3.61 21.55 10.00
N LYS A 218 4.61 22.44 10.06
CA LYS A 218 4.42 23.86 9.75
C LYS A 218 4.02 24.08 8.29
N GLU A 219 4.49 23.22 7.40
CA GLU A 219 4.19 23.30 5.96
C GLU A 219 2.70 23.08 5.73
N ILE A 220 2.11 22.01 6.28
CA ILE A 220 0.68 21.73 6.10
C ILE A 220 -0.19 22.78 6.84
N GLU A 221 0.24 23.22 8.02
CA GLU A 221 -0.44 24.30 8.76
C GLU A 221 -0.51 25.57 7.94
N GLN A 222 0.60 25.99 7.33
CA GLN A 222 0.65 27.20 6.53
C GLN A 222 -0.17 27.07 5.25
N ARG A 223 -0.17 25.88 4.61
CA ARG A 223 -0.98 25.66 3.42
C ARG A 223 -2.46 25.76 3.72
N ILE A 224 -2.95 25.07 4.74
CA ILE A 224 -4.38 25.11 5.05
C ILE A 224 -4.82 26.52 5.50
N LYS A 225 -4.00 27.23 6.29
CA LYS A 225 -4.27 28.62 6.67
C LYS A 225 -4.28 29.58 5.48
N THR A 226 -3.57 29.25 4.40
CA THR A 226 -3.59 30.07 3.17
C THR A 226 -4.81 29.75 2.33
N LEU A 227 -5.08 28.48 2.10
CA LEU A 227 -6.20 28.01 1.25
C LEU A 227 -7.56 28.36 1.87
N ASN A 228 -7.71 28.09 3.17
CA ASN A 228 -8.96 28.19 3.91
C ASN A 228 -8.95 29.34 4.93
N LYS A 229 -8.26 30.45 4.63
CA LYS A 229 -8.16 31.62 5.52
C LYS A 229 -9.51 32.27 5.83
N SER A 230 -10.54 31.99 5.03
CA SER A 230 -11.91 32.48 5.19
C SER A 230 -12.86 31.66 4.34
N GLU A 231 -14.18 31.78 4.60
CA GLU A 231 -15.23 31.17 3.78
C GLU A 231 -15.07 31.52 2.29
N VAL A 232 -14.77 32.80 1.97
CA VAL A 232 -14.61 33.24 0.59
C VAL A 232 -13.38 32.60 -0.08
N ALA A 233 -12.29 32.44 0.65
CA ALA A 233 -11.09 31.82 0.11
C ALA A 233 -11.31 30.32 -0.16
N PHE A 234 -11.98 29.64 0.75
CA PHE A 234 -12.39 28.25 0.58
C PHE A 234 -13.35 28.11 -0.62
N ASP A 235 -14.43 28.88 -0.65
CA ASP A 235 -15.44 28.79 -1.70
C ASP A 235 -14.84 29.05 -3.09
N SER A 236 -13.88 29.98 -3.19
CA SER A 236 -13.19 30.27 -4.44
C SER A 236 -12.54 29.03 -5.06
N TRP A 237 -11.69 28.31 -4.32
CA TRP A 237 -11.06 27.11 -4.89
C TRP A 237 -12.00 25.89 -4.94
N TYR A 238 -12.98 25.81 -4.02
CA TYR A 238 -13.97 24.73 -4.00
C TYR A 238 -14.82 24.74 -5.26
N GLN A 239 -15.20 25.94 -5.76
CA GLN A 239 -15.98 26.08 -7.00
C GLN A 239 -15.17 25.82 -8.28
N ASP A 240 -13.85 25.82 -8.22
CA ASP A 240 -12.99 25.43 -9.36
C ASP A 240 -13.14 23.95 -9.70
N PHE A 241 -13.65 23.13 -8.79
CA PHE A 241 -13.88 21.71 -9.01
C PHE A 241 -15.38 21.40 -9.18
N SER A 242 -15.69 20.57 -10.17
CA SER A 242 -17.04 20.05 -10.37
C SER A 242 -17.29 18.84 -9.48
N SER A 243 -18.56 18.56 -9.15
CA SER A 243 -18.93 17.33 -8.44
C SER A 243 -18.72 16.10 -9.33
N THR A 244 -18.56 14.93 -8.68
CA THR A 244 -18.48 13.63 -9.38
C THR A 244 -19.63 13.43 -10.35
N ARG A 245 -20.85 13.77 -9.95
CA ARG A 245 -22.03 13.68 -10.80
C ARG A 245 -21.92 14.58 -12.02
N THR A 246 -21.47 15.82 -11.88
CA THR A 246 -21.31 16.77 -12.99
C THR A 246 -20.30 16.23 -14.01
N LEU A 247 -19.16 15.71 -13.55
CA LEU A 247 -18.08 15.21 -14.41
C LEU A 247 -18.45 13.91 -15.16
N LEU A 248 -19.40 13.14 -14.63
CA LEU A 248 -19.83 11.85 -15.19
C LEU A 248 -21.23 11.91 -15.80
N ASN A 249 -21.88 13.08 -15.77
CA ASN A 249 -23.22 13.24 -16.37
C ASN A 249 -23.19 12.92 -17.87
N GLY A 250 -24.15 12.12 -18.32
CA GLY A 250 -24.27 11.73 -19.74
C GLY A 250 -23.28 10.65 -20.19
N ARG A 251 -22.44 10.09 -19.32
CA ARG A 251 -21.51 8.99 -19.64
C ARG A 251 -22.28 7.67 -19.81
N GLY A 252 -22.87 7.50 -20.99
CA GLY A 252 -23.57 6.27 -21.38
C GLY A 252 -22.65 5.06 -21.53
N ASP A 253 -21.38 5.29 -21.80
CA ASP A 253 -20.33 4.30 -22.04
C ASP A 253 -19.85 3.58 -20.76
N ILE A 254 -20.04 4.14 -19.56
CA ILE A 254 -19.68 3.51 -18.30
C ILE A 254 -20.76 2.48 -17.93
N GLU A 255 -20.35 1.23 -17.73
CA GLU A 255 -21.25 0.14 -17.38
C GLU A 255 -21.43 -0.03 -15.87
N VAL A 256 -20.35 0.19 -15.11
CA VAL A 256 -20.32 0.04 -13.64
C VAL A 256 -19.73 1.29 -13.03
N TYR A 257 -20.44 1.85 -12.05
CA TYR A 257 -19.89 2.84 -11.13
C TYR A 257 -19.57 2.11 -9.83
N TYR A 258 -18.28 2.04 -9.46
CA TYR A 258 -17.86 1.41 -8.22
C TYR A 258 -17.50 2.49 -7.19
N TRP A 259 -18.14 2.46 -6.04
CA TRP A 259 -17.96 3.46 -5.00
C TRP A 259 -17.06 2.92 -3.89
N ILE A 260 -15.91 3.57 -3.67
CA ILE A 260 -15.03 3.34 -2.53
C ILE A 260 -15.23 4.50 -1.54
N ASP A 261 -15.75 4.19 -0.35
CA ASP A 261 -16.02 5.14 0.71
C ASP A 261 -14.71 5.67 1.30
N GLY A 262 -14.56 7.00 1.35
CA GLY A 262 -13.39 7.64 1.95
C GLY A 262 -12.13 7.66 1.07
N LEU A 263 -12.22 7.36 -0.24
CA LEU A 263 -11.06 7.39 -1.12
C LEU A 263 -10.74 8.82 -1.55
N GLY A 264 -9.78 9.47 -0.92
CA GLY A 264 -9.29 10.81 -1.27
C GLY A 264 -8.31 10.81 -2.46
N VAL A 265 -7.98 12.00 -2.95
CA VAL A 265 -7.06 12.18 -4.10
C VAL A 265 -5.62 11.78 -3.80
N GLU A 266 -5.23 11.70 -2.55
CA GLU A 266 -3.89 11.24 -2.14
C GLU A 266 -3.59 9.81 -2.59
N TRP A 267 -4.63 8.99 -2.88
CA TRP A 267 -4.51 7.62 -3.34
C TRP A 267 -4.30 7.47 -4.85
N ILE A 268 -4.46 8.56 -5.62
CA ILE A 268 -4.32 8.52 -7.09
C ILE A 268 -3.01 7.86 -7.54
N PRO A 269 -1.83 8.18 -6.99
CA PRO A 269 -0.59 7.60 -7.49
C PRO A 269 -0.52 6.08 -7.30
N LEU A 270 -0.99 5.56 -6.16
CA LEU A 270 -1.03 4.13 -5.90
C LEU A 270 -2.02 3.42 -6.84
N VAL A 271 -3.27 3.88 -6.89
CA VAL A 271 -4.33 3.28 -7.73
C VAL A 271 -3.92 3.26 -9.21
N LYS A 272 -3.32 4.34 -9.70
CA LYS A 272 -2.77 4.43 -11.06
C LYS A 272 -1.75 3.33 -11.35
N GLU A 273 -0.81 3.08 -10.42
CA GLU A 273 0.22 2.06 -10.61
C GLU A 273 -0.37 0.64 -10.54
N ILE A 274 -1.32 0.38 -9.62
CA ILE A 274 -2.02 -0.90 -9.55
C ILE A 274 -2.71 -1.23 -10.88
N ILE A 275 -3.41 -0.25 -11.47
CA ILE A 275 -4.06 -0.43 -12.77
C ILE A 275 -3.02 -0.63 -13.88
N ARG A 276 -1.92 0.12 -13.87
CA ARG A 276 -0.84 0.02 -14.86
C ARG A 276 -0.20 -1.38 -14.88
N GLU A 277 -0.04 -2.02 -13.73
CA GLU A 277 0.45 -3.40 -13.61
C GLU A 277 -0.44 -4.40 -14.38
N LYS A 278 -1.72 -4.08 -14.58
CA LYS A 278 -2.68 -4.93 -15.30
C LYS A 278 -2.73 -4.67 -16.82
N ASN A 279 -1.95 -3.72 -17.34
CA ASN A 279 -1.95 -3.43 -18.79
C ASN A 279 -1.62 -4.67 -19.64
N SER A 280 -0.72 -5.53 -19.15
CA SER A 280 -0.39 -6.80 -19.83
C SER A 280 -1.55 -7.80 -19.89
N THR A 281 -2.55 -7.63 -19.03
CA THR A 281 -3.79 -8.44 -19.03
C THR A 281 -4.95 -7.77 -19.73
N GLY A 282 -4.70 -6.65 -20.41
CA GLY A 282 -5.71 -5.94 -21.21
C GLY A 282 -6.61 -5.02 -20.39
N ILE A 283 -6.15 -4.53 -19.24
CA ILE A 283 -6.87 -3.56 -18.41
C ILE A 283 -6.13 -2.22 -18.48
N TYR A 284 -6.81 -1.15 -18.85
CA TYR A 284 -6.21 0.17 -19.07
C TYR A 284 -6.92 1.27 -18.30
N LEU A 285 -6.14 2.17 -17.74
CA LEU A 285 -6.63 3.41 -17.14
C LEU A 285 -6.82 4.46 -18.25
N ASN A 286 -8.05 4.83 -18.53
CA ASN A 286 -8.40 5.73 -19.62
C ASN A 286 -8.45 7.20 -19.18
N GLU A 287 -8.99 7.48 -17.99
CA GLU A 287 -9.14 8.84 -17.50
C GLU A 287 -8.89 8.88 -15.99
N ILE A 288 -8.25 9.96 -15.52
CA ILE A 288 -8.21 10.35 -14.12
C ILE A 288 -8.74 11.78 -14.02
N LYS A 289 -9.73 12.00 -13.18
CA LYS A 289 -10.26 13.32 -12.88
C LYS A 289 -10.28 13.56 -11.38
N ILE A 290 -10.22 14.81 -10.97
CA ILE A 290 -10.47 15.22 -9.60
C ILE A 290 -11.82 15.92 -9.55
N ALA A 291 -12.67 15.44 -8.65
CA ALA A 291 -13.97 16.02 -8.34
C ALA A 291 -13.96 16.60 -6.93
N ARG A 292 -14.98 17.40 -6.60
CA ARG A 292 -15.27 17.78 -5.23
C ARG A 292 -16.41 16.95 -4.66
N ALA A 293 -16.30 16.59 -3.38
CA ALA A 293 -17.41 16.13 -2.57
C ALA A 293 -18.36 17.28 -2.24
N LEU A 294 -19.62 16.95 -2.00
CA LEU A 294 -20.60 17.91 -1.46
C LEU A 294 -20.34 18.13 0.04
N LEU A 295 -20.72 19.30 0.53
CA LEU A 295 -20.60 19.64 1.95
C LEU A 295 -21.91 19.38 2.71
N PRO A 296 -21.80 18.90 3.95
CA PRO A 296 -20.62 18.35 4.62
C PRO A 296 -20.05 17.15 3.88
N THR A 297 -18.72 16.95 3.94
CA THR A 297 -18.05 15.82 3.31
C THR A 297 -18.38 14.52 4.05
N LYS A 298 -19.63 14.09 3.99
CA LYS A 298 -20.17 12.88 4.63
C LYS A 298 -20.86 11.98 3.61
N THR A 299 -20.85 10.70 3.91
CA THR A 299 -21.52 9.68 3.07
C THR A 299 -22.98 10.00 2.84
N GLN A 300 -23.70 10.48 3.87
CA GLN A 300 -25.13 10.76 3.77
C GLN A 300 -25.44 11.79 2.69
N GLU A 301 -24.72 12.91 2.65
CA GLU A 301 -24.93 14.00 1.71
C GLU A 301 -24.52 13.62 0.28
N ASN A 302 -23.45 12.86 0.15
CA ASN A 302 -22.86 12.50 -1.14
C ASN A 302 -23.52 11.26 -1.77
N SER A 303 -24.04 10.32 -0.98
CA SER A 303 -24.60 9.06 -1.48
C SER A 303 -25.80 9.25 -2.41
N GLU A 304 -26.68 10.23 -2.11
CA GLU A 304 -27.85 10.50 -2.96
C GLU A 304 -27.45 11.10 -4.31
N ASP A 305 -26.42 11.94 -4.34
CA ASP A 305 -25.91 12.53 -5.58
C ASP A 305 -25.22 11.48 -6.44
N LEU A 306 -24.43 10.58 -5.84
CA LEU A 306 -23.82 9.46 -6.54
C LEU A 306 -24.85 8.48 -7.10
N LYS A 307 -25.90 8.16 -6.35
CA LYS A 307 -27.00 7.30 -6.82
C LYS A 307 -27.72 7.85 -8.05
N LYS A 308 -27.77 9.16 -8.24
CA LYS A 308 -28.36 9.79 -9.43
C LYS A 308 -27.58 9.52 -10.72
N LEU A 309 -26.32 9.04 -10.63
CA LEU A 309 -25.55 8.58 -11.79
C LEU A 309 -26.06 7.27 -12.39
N LEU A 310 -26.85 6.50 -11.67
CA LEU A 310 -27.07 5.09 -11.98
C LEU A 310 -27.88 4.83 -13.25
N ASN A 311 -28.99 5.54 -13.46
CA ASN A 311 -29.88 5.26 -14.61
C ASN A 311 -30.03 3.76 -14.92
N GLY A 312 -30.25 2.93 -13.88
CA GLY A 312 -30.34 1.47 -14.00
C GLY A 312 -29.00 0.71 -13.98
N LYS A 313 -27.87 1.40 -13.83
CA LYS A 313 -26.54 0.79 -13.70
C LYS A 313 -26.24 0.35 -12.28
N THR A 314 -25.21 -0.49 -12.11
CA THR A 314 -24.78 -0.99 -10.81
C THR A 314 -23.94 0.07 -10.07
N LEU A 315 -24.15 0.18 -8.76
CA LEU A 315 -23.32 0.96 -7.83
C LEU A 315 -22.95 0.07 -6.63
N PRO A 316 -22.04 -0.88 -6.79
CA PRO A 316 -21.47 -1.56 -5.63
C PRO A 316 -20.66 -0.58 -4.79
N LYS A 317 -20.65 -0.81 -3.48
CA LYS A 317 -19.94 0.02 -2.50
C LYS A 317 -18.92 -0.83 -1.74
N GLU A 318 -17.75 -0.27 -1.52
CA GLU A 318 -16.75 -0.74 -0.58
C GLU A 318 -16.57 0.30 0.53
N GLY A 319 -16.64 -0.14 1.79
CA GLY A 319 -16.62 0.76 2.96
C GLY A 319 -15.48 0.48 3.94
N ASP A 320 -14.59 -0.44 3.63
CA ASP A 320 -13.56 -0.89 4.58
C ASP A 320 -12.49 0.17 4.83
N LEU A 321 -12.22 1.05 3.84
CA LEU A 321 -11.25 2.14 4.01
C LEU A 321 -11.76 3.17 5.03
N ASP A 322 -13.02 3.58 4.93
CA ASP A 322 -13.66 4.48 5.90
C ASP A 322 -13.77 3.82 7.27
N SER A 323 -14.21 2.57 7.31
CA SER A 323 -14.31 1.77 8.55
C SER A 323 -12.95 1.62 9.24
N LEU A 324 -11.89 1.38 8.47
CA LEU A 324 -10.52 1.32 8.99
C LEU A 324 -10.10 2.67 9.57
N ALA A 325 -10.39 3.78 8.88
CA ALA A 325 -10.03 5.11 9.35
C ALA A 325 -10.68 5.45 10.70
N HIS A 326 -11.95 5.11 10.86
CA HIS A 326 -12.70 5.38 12.10
C HIS A 326 -12.38 4.42 13.26
N SER A 327 -11.57 3.39 13.04
CA SER A 327 -11.27 2.40 14.07
C SER A 327 -10.55 3.01 15.27
N SER A 328 -11.08 2.74 16.47
CA SER A 328 -10.44 3.12 17.74
C SER A 328 -9.18 2.32 18.06
N THR A 329 -8.91 1.26 17.30
CA THR A 329 -7.72 0.40 17.44
C THR A 329 -6.55 0.85 16.57
N ASN A 330 -6.72 1.93 15.83
CA ASN A 330 -5.69 2.47 14.96
C ASN A 330 -4.47 2.94 15.75
N VAL A 331 -3.30 2.49 15.32
CA VAL A 331 -2.01 2.84 15.92
C VAL A 331 -1.03 3.19 14.80
N TRP A 332 -0.49 4.41 14.86
CA TRP A 332 0.60 4.80 13.97
C TRP A 332 1.88 3.98 14.32
N PRO A 333 2.66 3.48 13.36
CA PRO A 333 2.50 3.64 11.89
C PRO A 333 1.71 2.53 11.20
N SER A 334 1.23 1.52 11.94
CA SER A 334 0.53 0.33 11.39
C SER A 334 -0.67 0.70 10.53
N THR A 335 -1.39 1.78 10.86
CA THR A 335 -2.57 2.22 10.13
C THR A 335 -2.25 2.52 8.66
N ILE A 336 -1.15 3.23 8.38
CA ILE A 336 -0.76 3.57 7.00
C ILE A 336 -0.47 2.31 6.18
N ILE A 337 0.17 1.32 6.80
CA ILE A 337 0.48 0.04 6.14
C ILE A 337 -0.81 -0.68 5.76
N LYS A 338 -1.75 -0.76 6.71
CA LYS A 338 -3.05 -1.41 6.49
C LYS A 338 -3.88 -0.71 5.41
N GLU A 339 -3.87 0.64 5.38
CA GLU A 339 -4.57 1.38 4.35
C GLU A 339 -4.00 1.12 2.96
N VAL A 340 -2.66 1.13 2.83
CA VAL A 340 -1.99 0.84 1.55
C VAL A 340 -2.31 -0.58 1.07
N GLU A 341 -2.27 -1.56 1.98
CA GLU A 341 -2.61 -2.96 1.67
C GLU A 341 -4.08 -3.09 1.28
N LEU A 342 -4.99 -2.46 2.04
CA LEU A 342 -6.43 -2.48 1.77
C LEU A 342 -6.78 -1.85 0.41
N VAL A 343 -6.20 -0.68 0.09
CA VAL A 343 -6.44 -0.05 -1.23
C VAL A 343 -5.95 -0.96 -2.36
N ARG A 344 -4.80 -1.64 -2.19
CA ARG A 344 -4.31 -2.63 -3.15
C ARG A 344 -5.32 -3.75 -3.35
N GLU A 345 -5.77 -4.38 -2.27
CA GLU A 345 -6.72 -5.51 -2.29
C GLU A 345 -8.03 -5.11 -2.96
N VAL A 346 -8.62 -4.01 -2.55
CA VAL A 346 -9.90 -3.51 -3.11
C VAL A 346 -9.79 -3.24 -4.61
N ILE A 347 -8.74 -2.59 -5.07
CA ILE A 347 -8.55 -2.30 -6.49
C ILE A 347 -8.34 -3.60 -7.29
N ASP A 348 -7.51 -4.52 -6.80
CA ASP A 348 -7.28 -5.82 -7.45
C ASP A 348 -8.59 -6.64 -7.55
N GLU A 349 -9.43 -6.64 -6.53
CA GLU A 349 -10.75 -7.29 -6.54
C GLU A 349 -11.70 -6.66 -7.55
N ILE A 350 -11.76 -5.32 -7.61
CA ILE A 350 -12.59 -4.60 -8.59
C ILE A 350 -12.18 -4.98 -10.02
N LEU A 351 -10.88 -4.93 -10.31
CA LEU A 351 -10.34 -5.22 -11.64
C LEU A 351 -10.58 -6.68 -12.05
N ALA A 352 -10.47 -7.61 -11.11
CA ALA A 352 -10.77 -9.03 -11.36
C ALA A 352 -12.26 -9.27 -11.61
N LYS A 353 -13.12 -8.70 -10.74
CA LYS A 353 -14.58 -8.91 -10.78
C LYS A 353 -15.26 -8.31 -12.01
N TYR A 354 -14.79 -7.18 -12.46
CA TYR A 354 -15.39 -6.44 -13.57
C TYR A 354 -14.51 -6.42 -14.82
N ASN A 355 -13.64 -7.40 -14.97
CA ASN A 355 -12.80 -7.54 -16.16
C ASN A 355 -13.67 -7.55 -17.44
N GLY A 356 -13.24 -6.83 -18.46
CA GLY A 356 -13.96 -6.68 -19.73
C GLY A 356 -15.04 -5.61 -19.74
N LYS A 357 -15.34 -4.97 -18.60
CA LYS A 357 -16.31 -3.86 -18.50
C LYS A 357 -15.63 -2.50 -18.46
N LYS A 358 -16.36 -1.47 -18.87
CA LYS A 358 -15.97 -0.08 -18.62
C LYS A 358 -16.46 0.37 -17.25
N ILE A 359 -15.54 0.67 -16.36
CA ILE A 359 -15.79 0.95 -14.94
C ILE A 359 -15.41 2.40 -14.63
N ALA A 360 -16.20 3.08 -13.80
CA ALA A 360 -15.78 4.28 -13.12
C ALA A 360 -15.63 3.98 -11.62
N ILE A 361 -14.42 4.08 -11.06
CA ILE A 361 -14.20 4.08 -9.62
C ILE A 361 -14.39 5.52 -9.14
N ILE A 362 -15.26 5.71 -8.16
CA ILE A 362 -15.66 7.00 -7.60
C ILE A 362 -15.61 6.97 -6.09
N SER A 363 -15.57 8.14 -5.45
CA SER A 363 -15.67 8.29 -4.01
C SER A 363 -16.65 9.39 -3.64
N ASP A 364 -17.14 9.37 -2.42
CA ASP A 364 -18.04 10.36 -1.84
C ASP A 364 -17.30 11.45 -1.07
N HIS A 365 -16.20 11.12 -0.40
CA HIS A 365 -15.32 12.04 0.32
C HIS A 365 -13.93 11.40 0.49
N GLY A 366 -12.98 12.18 0.99
CA GLY A 366 -11.73 11.65 1.51
C GLY A 366 -11.66 11.76 3.04
N ILE A 367 -10.51 11.47 3.62
CA ILE A 367 -10.32 11.31 5.06
C ILE A 367 -9.14 12.15 5.52
N THR A 368 -9.28 12.87 6.65
CA THR A 368 -8.17 13.55 7.30
C THR A 368 -7.74 12.81 8.57
N TYR A 369 -6.43 12.56 8.70
CA TYR A 369 -5.80 12.06 9.93
C TYR A 369 -5.16 13.18 10.74
N LEU A 370 -5.15 14.39 10.24
CA LEU A 370 -4.44 15.49 10.90
C LEU A 370 -5.24 16.10 12.03
N SER A 371 -6.56 15.97 12.01
CA SER A 371 -7.44 16.52 13.07
C SER A 371 -7.16 15.89 14.45
N GLN A 372 -6.73 14.63 14.51
CA GLN A 372 -6.32 14.01 15.77
C GLN A 372 -5.06 14.64 16.39
N LEU A 373 -4.26 15.32 15.57
CA LEU A 373 -3.03 16.00 15.99
C LEU A 373 -3.27 17.43 16.46
N CYS A 374 -4.46 17.96 16.17
CA CYS A 374 -4.86 19.32 16.53
C CYS A 374 -5.64 19.36 17.85
N ALA A 375 -5.76 20.54 18.42
CA ALA A 375 -6.63 20.79 19.56
C ALA A 375 -8.08 20.99 19.07
N GLY A 376 -9.07 20.75 19.91
CA GLY A 376 -10.44 21.16 19.61
C GLY A 376 -10.63 22.65 19.95
N LEU A 377 -11.49 23.35 19.21
CA LEU A 377 -11.80 24.77 19.43
C LEU A 377 -12.77 24.97 20.61
N GLY A 378 -13.43 23.90 21.07
CA GLY A 378 -14.30 23.95 22.26
C GLY A 378 -15.55 24.83 22.10
N ILE A 379 -16.11 24.93 20.89
CA ILE A 379 -17.32 25.73 20.66
C ILE A 379 -18.47 25.09 21.42
N ALA A 380 -19.03 25.83 22.40
CA ALA A 380 -20.08 25.34 23.26
C ALA A 380 -21.50 25.57 22.66
N GLY A 381 -22.48 24.81 23.14
CA GLY A 381 -23.89 25.02 22.82
C GLY A 381 -24.29 24.58 21.41
N VAL A 382 -23.52 23.68 20.82
CA VAL A 382 -23.76 23.12 19.49
C VAL A 382 -23.80 21.59 19.54
N GLU A 383 -24.59 21.00 18.67
CA GLU A 383 -24.50 19.58 18.37
C GLU A 383 -23.34 19.33 17.39
N SER A 384 -22.44 18.43 17.72
CA SER A 384 -21.30 18.09 16.85
C SER A 384 -21.44 16.73 16.23
N ASN A 385 -20.99 16.61 14.99
CA ASN A 385 -20.96 15.39 14.19
C ASN A 385 -19.54 15.11 13.73
N HIS A 386 -19.21 13.85 13.46
CA HIS A 386 -17.89 13.46 12.96
C HIS A 386 -16.75 14.10 13.78
N HIS A 387 -16.81 13.90 15.10
CA HIS A 387 -15.86 14.46 16.07
C HIS A 387 -15.60 15.98 15.91
N GLY A 388 -16.66 16.73 15.52
CA GLY A 388 -16.59 18.17 15.40
C GLY A 388 -16.06 18.69 14.06
N ARG A 389 -16.00 17.86 13.01
CA ARG A 389 -15.79 18.36 11.66
C ARG A 389 -17.02 19.11 11.16
N VAL A 390 -18.18 18.76 11.68
CA VAL A 390 -19.47 19.44 11.44
C VAL A 390 -20.06 19.87 12.77
N ALA A 391 -20.60 21.08 12.83
CA ALA A 391 -21.36 21.53 13.99
C ALA A 391 -22.70 22.15 13.57
N VAL A 392 -23.75 21.91 14.37
CA VAL A 392 -25.10 22.39 14.12
C VAL A 392 -25.58 23.18 15.33
N LYS A 393 -26.13 24.38 15.08
CA LYS A 393 -26.82 25.16 16.12
C LYS A 393 -28.28 24.71 16.26
N ASN A 394 -28.70 24.43 17.48
CA ASN A 394 -30.08 24.12 17.79
C ASN A 394 -31.01 25.34 17.68
N SER A 395 -30.47 26.54 17.90
CA SER A 395 -31.18 27.81 17.73
C SER A 395 -30.29 28.91 17.18
N GLY A 396 -30.88 29.81 16.39
CA GLY A 396 -30.16 30.91 15.73
C GLY A 396 -29.35 30.46 14.52
N VAL A 397 -28.57 31.37 13.99
CA VAL A 397 -27.69 31.14 12.84
C VAL A 397 -26.23 31.43 13.20
N TRP A 398 -25.32 30.87 12.42
CA TRP A 398 -23.89 31.13 12.55
C TRP A 398 -23.53 32.48 11.95
N THR A 399 -22.62 33.19 12.60
CA THR A 399 -21.96 34.38 12.04
C THR A 399 -20.70 33.97 11.29
N ALA A 400 -20.19 34.81 10.41
CA ALA A 400 -18.95 34.55 9.71
C ALA A 400 -17.76 34.43 10.68
N ASP A 401 -16.91 33.43 10.46
CA ASP A 401 -15.72 33.13 11.26
C ASP A 401 -14.65 32.51 10.39
N SER A 402 -13.39 32.58 10.78
CA SER A 402 -12.26 31.97 10.05
C SER A 402 -12.07 30.48 10.30
N ASN A 403 -12.80 29.89 11.25
CA ASN A 403 -12.64 28.50 11.65
C ASN A 403 -13.61 27.56 10.93
N TYR A 404 -14.66 28.08 10.32
CA TYR A 404 -15.70 27.26 9.69
C TYR A 404 -16.32 27.91 8.46
N PHE A 405 -16.85 27.06 7.59
CA PHE A 405 -17.67 27.40 6.44
C PHE A 405 -19.15 27.16 6.77
N ARG A 406 -20.01 28.15 6.53
CA ARG A 406 -21.46 28.08 6.77
C ARG A 406 -22.19 27.47 5.57
N LEU A 407 -23.07 26.53 5.83
CA LEU A 407 -23.95 26.01 4.80
C LEU A 407 -25.19 26.91 4.61
N ASP A 408 -25.90 26.70 3.50
CA ASP A 408 -27.04 27.53 3.08
C ASP A 408 -28.20 27.52 4.11
N ASP A 409 -28.30 26.49 4.95
CA ASP A 409 -29.29 26.42 6.03
C ASP A 409 -29.03 27.45 7.18
N GLY A 410 -27.87 28.06 7.19
CA GLY A 410 -27.40 28.99 8.20
C GLY A 410 -27.18 28.37 9.59
N LYS A 411 -27.52 27.10 9.77
CA LYS A 411 -27.43 26.35 11.06
C LYS A 411 -26.26 25.39 11.11
N THR A 412 -25.84 24.89 9.97
CA THR A 412 -24.75 23.92 9.85
C THR A 412 -23.46 24.59 9.40
N VAL A 413 -22.35 24.21 10.01
CA VAL A 413 -21.01 24.64 9.63
C VAL A 413 -20.06 23.47 9.51
N CYS A 414 -19.08 23.58 8.61
CA CYS A 414 -18.00 22.62 8.40
C CYS A 414 -16.66 23.26 8.77
N ALA A 415 -15.79 22.54 9.46
CA ALA A 415 -14.48 23.04 9.85
C ALA A 415 -13.61 23.39 8.62
N LEU A 416 -13.08 24.61 8.56
CA LEU A 416 -12.19 25.06 7.49
C LEU A 416 -10.76 24.50 7.62
N GLY A 417 -10.25 24.40 8.85
CA GLY A 417 -8.93 23.85 9.14
C GLY A 417 -9.00 22.40 9.64
N HIS A 418 -7.88 21.91 10.18
CA HIS A 418 -7.81 20.58 10.78
C HIS A 418 -8.34 20.52 12.22
N ASP A 419 -8.47 21.68 12.89
CA ASP A 419 -9.07 21.71 14.21
C ASP A 419 -10.53 21.23 14.19
N SER A 420 -10.88 20.41 15.16
CA SER A 420 -12.27 20.12 15.46
C SER A 420 -12.97 21.35 16.03
N LEU A 421 -14.20 21.64 15.61
CA LEU A 421 -15.01 22.76 16.13
C LEU A 421 -15.39 22.55 17.61
N CYS A 422 -15.40 21.31 18.07
CA CYS A 422 -15.81 20.93 19.40
C CYS A 422 -14.66 20.28 20.19
N ASN A 423 -14.81 19.00 20.50
CA ASN A 423 -13.80 18.24 21.26
C ASN A 423 -12.68 17.73 20.38
N LYS A 424 -11.52 17.49 21.00
CA LYS A 424 -10.39 16.86 20.33
C LYS A 424 -10.78 15.51 19.72
N VAL A 425 -10.31 15.24 18.50
CA VAL A 425 -10.47 13.96 17.83
C VAL A 425 -9.67 12.87 18.55
N PRO A 426 -10.19 11.66 18.72
CA PRO A 426 -9.47 10.55 19.32
C PRO A 426 -8.17 10.25 18.57
N LYS A 427 -7.14 9.87 19.32
CA LYS A 427 -5.83 9.55 18.76
C LYS A 427 -5.91 8.33 17.82
N GLY A 428 -5.26 8.42 16.66
CA GLY A 428 -5.18 7.37 15.66
C GLY A 428 -6.34 7.35 14.67
N GLN A 429 -7.45 8.05 14.95
CA GLN A 429 -8.60 8.06 14.05
C GLN A 429 -8.47 9.06 12.90
N GLY A 430 -8.81 8.58 11.70
CA GLY A 430 -9.15 9.42 10.57
C GLY A 430 -10.62 9.83 10.64
N ILE A 431 -10.94 11.00 10.18
CA ILE A 431 -12.30 11.55 10.17
C ILE A 431 -12.54 12.38 8.91
N HIS A 432 -13.81 12.74 8.69
CA HIS A 432 -14.25 13.55 7.56
C HIS A 432 -15.47 14.41 7.97
N GLY A 433 -15.95 15.26 7.07
CA GLY A 433 -17.09 16.16 7.31
C GLY A 433 -16.74 17.65 7.12
N GLY A 434 -15.45 17.98 7.10
CA GLY A 434 -14.92 19.34 6.98
C GLY A 434 -14.61 19.78 5.55
N CYS A 435 -13.82 20.83 5.48
CA CYS A 435 -13.48 21.56 4.27
C CYS A 435 -12.00 21.46 3.87
N THR A 436 -11.21 20.56 4.47
CA THR A 436 -9.82 20.42 4.08
C THR A 436 -9.70 19.72 2.73
N PRO A 437 -8.67 20.02 1.91
CA PRO A 437 -8.57 19.45 0.57
C PRO A 437 -8.58 17.94 0.52
N GLU A 438 -7.99 17.24 1.50
CA GLU A 438 -8.01 15.79 1.59
C GLU A 438 -9.39 15.21 1.93
N GLU A 439 -10.31 15.99 2.55
CA GLU A 439 -11.71 15.59 2.78
C GLU A 439 -12.58 15.87 1.54
N VAL A 440 -12.31 17.00 0.87
CA VAL A 440 -13.16 17.55 -0.20
C VAL A 440 -12.84 16.97 -1.57
N LEU A 441 -11.55 16.78 -1.88
CA LEU A 441 -11.15 16.35 -3.22
C LEU A 441 -11.14 14.83 -3.34
N VAL A 442 -11.86 14.32 -4.32
CA VAL A 442 -12.04 12.89 -4.58
C VAL A 442 -11.65 12.53 -6.01
N PRO A 443 -11.04 11.34 -6.22
CA PRO A 443 -10.66 10.90 -7.55
C PRO A 443 -11.81 10.26 -8.31
N ILE A 444 -11.72 10.30 -9.63
CA ILE A 444 -12.50 9.50 -10.56
C ILE A 444 -11.52 8.76 -11.46
N PHE A 445 -11.58 7.43 -11.49
CA PHE A 445 -10.81 6.61 -12.42
C PHE A 445 -11.75 5.96 -13.42
N VAL A 446 -11.52 6.16 -14.71
CA VAL A 446 -12.24 5.43 -15.76
C VAL A 446 -11.32 4.37 -16.34
N ILE A 447 -11.76 3.13 -16.30
CA ILE A 447 -10.97 1.94 -16.63
C ILE A 447 -11.75 1.10 -17.63
N SER A 448 -11.08 0.52 -18.62
CA SER A 448 -11.70 -0.43 -19.55
C SER A 448 -10.68 -1.44 -20.10
N SER A 449 -11.18 -2.46 -20.78
CA SER A 449 -10.37 -3.44 -21.52
C SER A 449 -9.90 -2.94 -22.90
N SER A 450 -10.30 -1.75 -23.29
CA SER A 450 -9.86 -1.12 -24.54
C SER A 450 -9.13 0.18 -24.25
N VAL A 451 -8.05 0.44 -24.93
CA VAL A 451 -7.42 1.76 -24.91
C VAL A 451 -8.41 2.72 -25.58
N SER A 452 -9.02 3.61 -24.80
CA SER A 452 -9.88 4.64 -25.36
C SER A 452 -9.05 5.85 -25.77
N GLY A 453 -9.03 6.13 -27.06
CA GLY A 453 -8.52 7.38 -27.62
C GLY A 453 -7.07 7.31 -28.08
N THR A 454 -6.80 8.00 -29.15
CA THR A 454 -5.52 8.36 -29.75
C THR A 454 -4.43 7.27 -29.67
N GLU A 455 -4.31 6.51 -30.71
CA GLU A 455 -3.07 5.74 -30.94
C GLU A 455 -1.91 6.71 -30.99
N TRP A 456 -0.94 6.45 -30.12
CA TRP A 456 0.32 7.16 -30.13
C TRP A 456 1.32 6.34 -30.96
N THR A 457 1.92 6.94 -31.95
CA THR A 457 3.08 6.38 -32.61
C THR A 457 4.33 7.00 -32.03
N ALA A 458 5.31 6.17 -31.67
CA ALA A 458 6.62 6.62 -31.24
C ALA A 458 7.63 6.36 -32.36
N GLU A 459 8.17 7.41 -32.93
CA GLU A 459 9.25 7.33 -33.91
C GLU A 459 10.57 7.62 -33.20
N LEU A 460 11.51 6.66 -33.28
CA LEU A 460 12.84 6.87 -32.73
C LEU A 460 13.65 7.75 -33.73
N LEU A 461 14.02 8.93 -33.28
CA LEU A 461 14.76 9.90 -34.10
C LEU A 461 16.28 9.74 -33.98
N THR A 462 16.74 9.08 -32.92
CA THR A 462 18.18 8.82 -32.69
C THR A 462 18.56 7.46 -33.29
N LEU A 463 19.29 7.47 -34.40
CA LEU A 463 19.70 6.24 -35.11
C LEU A 463 21.02 5.68 -34.58
N GLU A 464 21.85 6.50 -33.95
CA GLU A 464 23.14 6.09 -33.38
C GLU A 464 23.36 6.75 -32.01
N LEU A 465 23.92 6.00 -31.06
CA LEU A 465 24.31 6.48 -29.74
C LEU A 465 25.82 6.60 -29.66
N THR A 466 26.31 7.81 -29.44
CA THR A 466 27.76 8.08 -29.31
C THR A 466 28.05 8.83 -28.01
N GLY A 467 29.19 8.50 -27.38
CA GLY A 467 29.68 9.20 -26.19
C GLY A 467 29.23 8.61 -24.85
N ALA A 468 29.75 9.20 -23.77
CA ALA A 468 29.55 8.73 -22.39
C ALA A 468 28.16 9.05 -21.81
N ASN A 469 27.44 10.04 -22.38
CA ASN A 469 26.11 10.46 -21.98
C ASN A 469 25.17 10.56 -23.21
N PRO A 470 24.75 9.42 -23.79
CA PRO A 470 23.93 9.43 -24.99
C PRO A 470 22.55 10.03 -24.73
N LYS A 471 22.08 10.90 -25.61
CA LYS A 471 20.72 11.41 -25.61
C LYS A 471 19.91 10.67 -26.66
N VAL A 472 18.74 10.14 -26.23
CA VAL A 472 17.77 9.53 -27.13
C VAL A 472 16.66 10.52 -27.40
N SER A 473 16.38 10.78 -28.67
CA SER A 473 15.25 11.61 -29.09
C SER A 473 14.20 10.75 -29.79
N PHE A 474 12.97 10.95 -29.49
CA PHE A 474 11.84 10.30 -30.15
C PHE A 474 10.72 11.32 -30.38
N ARG A 475 9.93 11.09 -31.42
CA ARG A 475 8.72 11.87 -31.72
C ARG A 475 7.51 11.04 -31.31
N LEU A 476 6.63 11.64 -30.50
CA LEU A 476 5.30 11.10 -30.23
C LEU A 476 4.32 11.80 -31.14
N SER A 477 3.57 11.04 -31.90
CA SER A 477 2.47 11.53 -32.75
C SER A 477 1.18 10.85 -32.36
N ILE A 478 0.11 11.62 -32.37
CA ILE A 478 -1.26 11.13 -32.18
C ILE A 478 -1.76 10.75 -33.57
N VAL A 479 -2.25 9.52 -33.76
CA VAL A 479 -2.86 9.05 -35.01
C VAL A 479 -4.36 9.31 -34.99
#